data_f4b3f9f58e2ea3000fe8a0ab2dc9faf3
#
_entry.id   f4b3f9f58e2ea3000fe8a0ab2dc9faf3
#
_cell.length_a   1.000
_cell.length_b   1.000
_cell.length_c   1.000
_cell.angle_alpha   90.00
_cell.angle_beta   90.00
_cell.angle_gamma   90.00
#
_symmetry.space_group_name_H-M   'P 1'
#
loop_
_entity.id
_entity.type
_entity.pdbx_description
1 polymer ?
#
loop_
_entity_poly.entity_id
_entity_poly.type
_entity_poly.pdbx_seq_one_letter_code
_entity_poly.pdbx_strand_id
1 'polypeptide(L)'
;MCHACPYVHARIAVNMPQQVFCGIILIIINKTTIMKFRSIQKKLIALASLLIIGNMLLAQTDEDAIMMSKHNFCTGLMYAHISWDHYWEGTFKRDNLNLGTVSTSSYAVMGNYGITDHLNFLFGVPYIQTKASAGTLHGQKGIQDLSVWLKWLAAEKTFGRHDLSLYLLGGFSTPLSNYTADFLPMSIGLQSTTFSGRLMLDYQHGSFFATGSATYNYRNDITIDRTAYYTTTQVQSNKVNMPDMAAFSLRTGYRSHPLIAEAVITNMQTLGGFDIRKNDMPFPSNKMNATAVGINGKYEIAKIDGLSLTGGANYVVSGRNVGQAASYNLGVFYIIAFHPKKEHSNQKPSHDTSK
;
A
#
# COMPACT_ATOMS: atom_id res chain seq x y z
N MET A 1 27.91 24.62 -54.13
CA MET A 1 29.08 23.96 -54.72
C MET A 1 29.07 22.53 -54.14
N CYS A 2 28.42 21.57 -54.83
CA CYS A 2 28.93 20.63 -55.85
C CYS A 2 30.14 19.82 -55.34
N HIS A 3 29.96 18.49 -55.10
CA HIS A 3 30.18 17.34 -55.99
C HIS A 3 29.98 16.09 -55.17
N ALA A 4 29.03 15.15 -55.45
CA ALA A 4 28.94 14.17 -56.53
C ALA A 4 29.74 12.87 -56.30
N CYS A 5 28.99 11.79 -56.26
CA CYS A 5 29.22 10.33 -56.33
C CYS A 5 30.36 9.87 -57.28
N PRO A 6 30.83 8.58 -57.21
CA PRO A 6 30.00 7.54 -57.83
C PRO A 6 30.12 6.08 -57.27
N TYR A 7 29.18 5.26 -57.70
CA TYR A 7 29.02 3.83 -57.75
C TYR A 7 30.24 3.00 -58.18
N VAL A 8 30.38 1.76 -57.63
CA VAL A 8 30.84 0.58 -58.39
C VAL A 8 30.08 -0.67 -57.93
N HIS A 9 29.42 -1.31 -58.90
CA HIS A 9 28.81 -2.63 -58.83
C HIS A 9 29.87 -3.74 -58.93
N ALA A 10 29.72 -4.83 -58.18
CA ALA A 10 30.18 -6.17 -58.59
C ALA A 10 29.17 -7.23 -58.20
N ARG A 11 28.49 -7.78 -59.21
CA ARG A 11 27.68 -9.00 -59.13
C ARG A 11 28.63 -10.20 -59.20
N ILE A 12 28.50 -11.15 -58.26
CA ILE A 12 28.86 -12.55 -58.50
C ILE A 12 27.65 -13.39 -58.10
N ALA A 13 27.06 -14.05 -59.10
CA ALA A 13 26.00 -15.01 -58.94
C ALA A 13 26.63 -16.40 -58.67
N VAL A 14 26.22 -17.05 -57.60
CA VAL A 14 26.42 -18.50 -57.41
C VAL A 14 25.05 -19.09 -57.13
N ASN A 15 24.51 -19.81 -58.12
CA ASN A 15 23.33 -20.65 -58.01
C ASN A 15 23.63 -21.90 -57.16
N MET A 16 22.87 -22.08 -56.07
CA MET A 16 22.68 -23.37 -55.41
C MET A 16 21.22 -23.50 -54.92
N PRO A 17 20.59 -24.66 -54.97
CA PRO A 17 19.16 -24.83 -54.86
C PRO A 17 18.69 -24.68 -53.41
N GLN A 18 17.84 -23.69 -53.14
CA GLN A 18 17.29 -23.24 -51.83
C GLN A 18 16.27 -24.23 -51.20
N GLN A 19 16.02 -25.40 -51.74
CA GLN A 19 14.89 -26.22 -51.25
C GLN A 19 15.21 -27.30 -50.22
N VAL A 20 16.48 -27.63 -49.96
CA VAL A 20 16.82 -28.76 -49.04
C VAL A 20 17.12 -28.24 -47.58
N PHE A 21 17.54 -26.98 -47.42
CA PHE A 21 17.87 -26.45 -46.10
C PHE A 21 16.67 -25.96 -45.31
N CYS A 22 15.56 -25.62 -45.93
CA CYS A 22 14.37 -25.08 -45.26
C CYS A 22 13.56 -26.16 -44.51
N GLY A 23 13.56 -27.42 -44.99
CA GLY A 23 12.80 -28.53 -44.37
C GLY A 23 13.37 -29.01 -43.04
N ILE A 24 14.71 -29.05 -42.91
CA ILE A 24 15.37 -29.58 -41.71
C ILE A 24 15.32 -28.55 -40.55
N ILE A 25 15.46 -27.27 -40.86
CA ILE A 25 15.36 -26.21 -39.85
C ILE A 25 13.93 -26.06 -39.31
N LEU A 26 12.90 -26.20 -40.15
CA LEU A 26 11.49 -26.16 -39.69
C LEU A 26 11.12 -27.34 -38.78
N ILE A 27 11.66 -28.53 -39.03
CA ILE A 27 11.39 -29.75 -38.21
C ILE A 27 12.10 -29.66 -36.84
N ILE A 28 13.30 -29.07 -36.78
CA ILE A 28 14.06 -28.93 -35.52
C ILE A 28 13.45 -27.82 -34.65
N ILE A 29 13.00 -26.68 -35.23
CA ILE A 29 12.33 -25.61 -34.51
C ILE A 29 10.99 -26.08 -33.92
N ASN A 30 10.26 -26.93 -34.68
CA ASN A 30 8.96 -27.41 -34.23
C ASN A 30 9.07 -28.39 -33.05
N LYS A 31 10.05 -29.30 -33.02
CA LYS A 31 10.23 -30.24 -31.90
C LYS A 31 10.73 -29.61 -30.62
N THR A 32 11.68 -28.70 -30.70
CA THR A 32 12.22 -27.99 -29.51
C THR A 32 11.22 -26.95 -28.94
N THR A 33 10.46 -26.29 -29.78
CA THR A 33 9.42 -25.34 -29.37
C THR A 33 8.23 -26.08 -28.73
N ILE A 34 7.80 -27.21 -29.29
CA ILE A 34 6.73 -28.05 -28.71
C ILE A 34 7.16 -28.67 -27.38
N MET A 35 8.42 -29.11 -27.23
CA MET A 35 8.92 -29.63 -25.94
C MET A 35 9.04 -28.54 -24.89
N LYS A 36 9.48 -27.32 -25.21
CA LYS A 36 9.48 -26.16 -24.29
C LYS A 36 8.07 -25.75 -23.93
N PHE A 37 7.14 -25.72 -24.88
CA PHE A 37 5.73 -25.35 -24.61
C PHE A 37 5.05 -26.39 -23.72
N ARG A 38 5.25 -27.68 -23.93
CA ARG A 38 4.76 -28.74 -23.04
C ARG A 38 5.40 -28.72 -21.64
N SER A 39 6.67 -28.33 -21.54
CA SER A 39 7.34 -28.13 -20.24
C SER A 39 6.79 -26.93 -19.48
N ILE A 40 6.50 -25.83 -20.18
CA ILE A 40 5.87 -24.63 -19.59
C ILE A 40 4.42 -24.92 -19.19
N GLN A 41 3.64 -25.62 -20.01
CA GLN A 41 2.29 -26.07 -19.65
C GLN A 41 2.28 -27.01 -18.44
N LYS A 42 3.20 -27.97 -18.35
CA LYS A 42 3.33 -28.86 -17.18
C LYS A 42 3.71 -28.09 -15.93
N LYS A 43 4.56 -27.07 -16.03
CA LYS A 43 4.91 -26.18 -14.90
C LYS A 43 3.73 -25.26 -14.50
N LEU A 44 2.97 -24.75 -15.45
CA LEU A 44 1.75 -23.96 -15.21
C LEU A 44 0.63 -24.82 -14.61
N ILE A 45 0.44 -26.06 -15.09
CA ILE A 45 -0.53 -27.02 -14.53
C ILE A 45 -0.08 -27.47 -13.12
N ALA A 46 1.21 -27.73 -12.90
CA ALA A 46 1.74 -28.04 -11.57
C ALA A 46 1.66 -26.85 -10.62
N LEU A 47 1.75 -25.60 -11.10
CA LEU A 47 1.52 -24.39 -10.33
C LEU A 47 0.03 -24.17 -10.02
N ALA A 48 -0.86 -24.52 -10.96
CA ALA A 48 -2.31 -24.44 -10.79
C ALA A 48 -2.89 -25.54 -9.89
N SER A 49 -2.31 -26.76 -9.92
CA SER A 49 -2.75 -27.87 -9.05
C SER A 49 -2.28 -27.76 -7.60
N LEU A 50 -1.40 -26.78 -7.28
CA LEU A 50 -0.93 -26.50 -5.92
C LEU A 50 -1.89 -25.57 -5.14
N LEU A 51 -2.99 -25.14 -5.76
CA LEU A 51 -3.86 -24.05 -5.26
C LEU A 51 -5.14 -24.53 -4.55
N ILE A 52 -5.30 -25.82 -4.27
CA ILE A 52 -6.53 -26.30 -3.63
C ILE A 52 -6.20 -26.98 -2.30
N ILE A 53 -6.58 -26.35 -1.23
CA ILE A 53 -6.89 -26.70 0.16
C ILE A 53 -6.18 -25.76 1.17
N GLY A 54 -6.91 -24.85 1.76
CA GLY A 54 -6.46 -24.03 2.88
C GLY A 54 -7.60 -23.18 3.45
N ASN A 55 -7.85 -23.33 4.74
CA ASN A 55 -8.82 -22.54 5.48
C ASN A 55 -8.48 -21.06 5.53
N MET A 56 -9.51 -20.19 5.47
CA MET A 56 -9.40 -18.75 5.38
C MET A 56 -8.82 -18.11 6.64
N LEU A 57 -7.64 -17.53 6.56
CA LEU A 57 -7.07 -16.61 7.55
C LEU A 57 -6.48 -15.41 6.80
N LEU A 58 -7.07 -14.23 6.98
CA LEU A 58 -6.75 -13.01 6.22
C LEU A 58 -5.91 -12.03 7.07
N ALA A 59 -4.76 -11.53 6.58
CA ALA A 59 -4.06 -10.40 7.20
C ALA A 59 -4.82 -9.09 6.93
N GLN A 60 -4.99 -8.22 7.93
CA GLN A 60 -5.95 -7.13 7.92
C GLN A 60 -5.33 -5.84 8.45
N THR A 61 -5.77 -4.72 7.87
CA THR A 61 -5.34 -3.36 8.20
C THR A 61 -6.53 -2.53 8.73
N ASP A 62 -6.24 -1.30 9.15
CA ASP A 62 -7.27 -0.30 9.49
C ASP A 62 -8.00 0.24 8.25
N GLU A 63 -7.46 0.02 7.06
CA GLU A 63 -8.00 0.53 5.80
C GLU A 63 -8.86 -0.45 5.02
N ASP A 64 -8.79 -1.75 5.31
CA ASP A 64 -9.60 -2.77 4.66
C ASP A 64 -10.88 -3.10 5.46
N ALA A 65 -11.88 -3.67 4.80
CA ALA A 65 -13.13 -4.10 5.43
C ALA A 65 -13.10 -5.60 5.80
N ILE A 66 -12.03 -6.04 6.45
CA ILE A 66 -11.85 -7.45 6.85
C ILE A 66 -11.63 -7.52 8.36
N MET A 67 -12.33 -8.45 9.03
CA MET A 67 -12.20 -8.68 10.46
C MET A 67 -11.29 -9.86 10.78
N MET A 68 -10.49 -9.72 11.83
CA MET A 68 -9.77 -10.84 12.45
C MET A 68 -10.73 -11.58 13.35
N SER A 69 -10.78 -12.91 13.20
CA SER A 69 -11.60 -13.75 14.06
C SER A 69 -11.12 -13.68 15.50
N LYS A 70 -12.04 -13.88 16.44
CA LYS A 70 -11.79 -13.88 17.87
C LYS A 70 -10.58 -14.74 18.23
N HIS A 71 -9.71 -14.21 19.11
CA HIS A 71 -8.49 -14.86 19.62
C HIS A 71 -7.43 -15.21 18.57
N ASN A 72 -7.52 -14.62 17.38
CA ASN A 72 -6.44 -14.68 16.39
C ASN A 72 -5.62 -13.40 16.42
N PHE A 73 -4.32 -13.52 16.22
CA PHE A 73 -3.39 -12.41 16.16
C PHE A 73 -2.62 -12.45 14.84
N CYS A 74 -2.83 -11.47 14.00
CA CYS A 74 -2.03 -11.26 12.81
C CYS A 74 -0.92 -10.28 13.13
N THR A 75 0.32 -10.61 12.80
CA THR A 75 1.45 -9.67 12.91
C THR A 75 2.36 -9.81 11.72
N GLY A 76 3.09 -8.75 11.40
CA GLY A 76 3.99 -8.78 10.26
C GLY A 76 4.88 -7.56 10.15
N LEU A 77 5.72 -7.62 9.12
CA LEU A 77 6.63 -6.56 8.73
C LEU A 77 6.18 -5.98 7.39
N MET A 78 6.15 -4.66 7.30
CA MET A 78 5.87 -3.93 6.07
C MET A 78 7.04 -3.00 5.74
N TYR A 79 7.50 -3.06 4.51
CA TYR A 79 8.38 -2.08 3.90
C TYR A 79 7.57 -1.17 2.98
N ALA A 80 7.81 0.12 3.04
CA ALA A 80 7.27 1.08 2.08
C ALA A 80 8.37 2.05 1.62
N HIS A 81 8.30 2.44 0.36
CA HIS A 81 9.18 3.44 -0.23
C HIS A 81 8.35 4.45 -0.98
N ILE A 82 8.63 5.73 -0.72
CA ILE A 82 7.97 6.89 -1.33
C ILE A 82 9.06 7.75 -1.94
N SER A 83 8.89 8.23 -3.16
CA SER A 83 9.83 9.16 -3.79
C SER A 83 9.11 10.17 -4.67
N TRP A 84 9.67 11.38 -4.76
CA TRP A 84 9.17 12.45 -5.61
C TRP A 84 10.31 13.43 -5.98
N ASP A 85 10.20 14.00 -7.16
CA ASP A 85 11.11 15.02 -7.71
C ASP A 85 10.35 16.25 -8.24
N HIS A 86 9.01 16.18 -8.22
CA HIS A 86 8.10 17.27 -8.50
C HIS A 86 7.19 17.51 -7.30
N TYR A 87 6.75 18.74 -7.10
CA TYR A 87 5.83 19.11 -6.01
C TYR A 87 4.90 20.23 -6.42
N TRP A 88 3.83 20.42 -5.66
CA TRP A 88 2.95 21.57 -5.80
C TRP A 88 3.30 22.63 -4.77
N GLU A 89 3.58 23.86 -5.24
CA GLU A 89 3.61 25.07 -4.44
C GLU A 89 2.23 25.74 -4.58
N GLY A 90 1.43 25.72 -3.52
CA GLY A 90 -0.01 25.92 -3.69
C GLY A 90 -0.56 24.89 -4.68
N THR A 91 -1.15 25.32 -5.78
CA THR A 91 -1.65 24.48 -6.87
C THR A 91 -0.72 24.45 -8.10
N PHE A 92 0.38 25.17 -8.07
CA PHE A 92 1.34 25.24 -9.19
C PHE A 92 2.40 24.14 -9.05
N LYS A 93 2.50 23.28 -10.06
CA LYS A 93 3.46 22.18 -10.08
C LYS A 93 4.87 22.69 -10.45
N ARG A 94 5.88 22.27 -9.70
CA ARG A 94 7.29 22.62 -9.86
C ARG A 94 8.20 21.39 -9.84
N ASP A 95 9.34 21.54 -10.51
CA ASP A 95 10.48 20.63 -10.35
C ASP A 95 11.19 20.92 -9.03
N ASN A 96 11.65 19.89 -8.33
CA ASN A 96 12.40 20.03 -7.08
C ASN A 96 13.90 20.16 -7.36
N LEU A 97 14.31 21.27 -7.94
CA LEU A 97 15.70 21.52 -8.33
C LEU A 97 16.64 21.65 -7.12
N ASN A 98 16.14 22.05 -5.96
CA ASN A 98 16.95 22.32 -4.77
C ASN A 98 17.37 21.04 -4.04
N LEU A 99 16.50 20.06 -3.97
CA LEU A 99 16.72 18.80 -3.23
C LEU A 99 16.81 17.58 -4.16
N GLY A 100 16.51 17.77 -5.46
CA GLY A 100 16.41 16.67 -6.42
C GLY A 100 15.29 15.71 -6.04
N THR A 101 15.56 14.42 -6.05
CA THR A 101 14.61 13.41 -5.61
C THR A 101 14.63 13.29 -4.08
N VAL A 102 13.49 13.56 -3.45
CA VAL A 102 13.27 13.27 -2.03
C VAL A 102 12.66 11.88 -1.91
N SER A 103 13.21 11.06 -1.03
CA SER A 103 12.75 9.70 -0.79
C SER A 103 12.57 9.42 0.69
N THR A 104 11.58 8.60 1.00
CA THR A 104 11.28 8.11 2.36
C THR A 104 11.16 6.59 2.30
N SER A 105 11.92 5.91 3.13
CA SER A 105 11.80 4.46 3.37
C SER A 105 11.24 4.22 4.76
N SER A 106 10.26 3.33 4.86
CA SER A 106 9.58 2.95 6.10
C SER A 106 9.66 1.46 6.30
N TYR A 107 9.96 1.04 7.53
CA TYR A 107 9.94 -0.34 8.00
C TYR A 107 9.00 -0.40 9.19
N ALA A 108 7.86 -1.02 9.06
CA ALA A 108 6.84 -1.03 10.10
C ALA A 108 6.61 -2.44 10.66
N VAL A 109 6.51 -2.54 11.99
CA VAL A 109 5.90 -3.68 12.65
C VAL A 109 4.43 -3.37 12.83
N MET A 110 3.57 -4.29 12.38
CA MET A 110 2.13 -4.13 12.47
C MET A 110 1.50 -5.34 13.14
N GLY A 111 0.36 -5.13 13.80
CA GLY A 111 -0.41 -6.19 14.38
C GLY A 111 -1.90 -5.90 14.41
N ASN A 112 -2.70 -6.98 14.39
CA ASN A 112 -4.15 -6.95 14.50
C ASN A 112 -4.61 -8.14 15.35
N TYR A 113 -5.29 -7.86 16.45
CA TYR A 113 -5.84 -8.87 17.37
C TYR A 113 -7.37 -8.85 17.37
N GLY A 114 -7.99 -10.00 17.12
CA GLY A 114 -9.42 -10.21 17.24
C GLY A 114 -9.85 -10.34 18.71
N ILE A 115 -10.36 -9.25 19.29
CA ILE A 115 -10.94 -9.27 20.65
C ILE A 115 -12.24 -10.09 20.64
N THR A 116 -13.08 -9.81 19.65
CA THR A 116 -14.28 -10.58 19.30
C THR A 116 -14.34 -10.73 17.77
N ASP A 117 -15.32 -11.46 17.25
CA ASP A 117 -15.51 -11.55 15.80
C ASP A 117 -15.97 -10.22 15.17
N HIS A 118 -16.38 -9.24 16.00
CA HIS A 118 -16.84 -7.92 15.57
C HIS A 118 -15.96 -6.77 16.07
N LEU A 119 -14.94 -7.03 16.90
CA LEU A 119 -14.08 -5.99 17.46
C LEU A 119 -12.62 -6.40 17.38
N ASN A 120 -11.82 -5.60 16.68
CA ASN A 120 -10.39 -5.80 16.52
C ASN A 120 -9.60 -4.64 17.11
N PHE A 121 -8.43 -4.96 17.65
CA PHE A 121 -7.40 -4.01 18.06
C PHE A 121 -6.22 -4.09 17.09
N LEU A 122 -5.86 -2.96 16.49
CA LEU A 122 -4.75 -2.88 15.56
C LEU A 122 -3.69 -1.92 16.08
N PHE A 123 -2.43 -2.17 15.74
CA PHE A 123 -1.33 -1.26 16.03
C PHE A 123 -0.28 -1.28 14.92
N GLY A 124 0.50 -0.20 14.84
CA GLY A 124 1.64 -0.08 13.94
C GLY A 124 2.71 0.83 14.51
N VAL A 125 3.97 0.45 14.32
CA VAL A 125 5.15 1.25 14.71
C VAL A 125 6.13 1.26 13.53
N PRO A 126 6.28 2.37 12.81
CA PRO A 126 7.23 2.50 11.71
C PRO A 126 8.57 3.06 12.20
N TYR A 127 9.64 2.54 11.63
CA TYR A 127 10.96 3.17 11.57
C TYR A 127 11.12 3.83 10.20
N ILE A 128 11.36 5.12 10.17
CA ILE A 128 11.40 5.91 8.94
C ILE A 128 12.81 6.45 8.71
N GLN A 129 13.20 6.51 7.44
CA GLN A 129 14.41 7.16 6.97
C GLN A 129 14.09 8.01 5.74
N THR A 130 14.50 9.29 5.78
CA THR A 130 14.37 10.24 4.66
C THR A 130 15.72 10.53 4.02
N LYS A 131 15.71 10.83 2.73
CA LYS A 131 16.91 11.16 1.96
C LYS A 131 16.56 12.12 0.81
N ALA A 132 17.44 13.08 0.54
CA ALA A 132 17.43 13.91 -0.67
C ALA A 132 18.63 13.54 -1.56
N SER A 133 18.47 13.59 -2.88
CA SER A 133 19.55 13.27 -3.83
C SER A 133 20.48 14.45 -4.10
N ALA A 134 20.06 15.68 -3.75
CA ALA A 134 20.80 16.92 -3.94
C ALA A 134 20.57 17.87 -2.75
N GLY A 135 21.22 19.02 -2.78
CA GLY A 135 21.12 20.05 -1.74
C GLY A 135 21.91 19.74 -0.49
N THR A 136 21.73 20.58 0.55
CA THR A 136 22.49 20.53 1.81
C THR A 136 21.68 19.96 2.97
N LEU A 137 20.37 19.68 2.78
CA LEU A 137 19.53 19.12 3.83
C LEU A 137 19.81 17.64 4.03
N HIS A 138 20.23 17.28 5.23
CA HIS A 138 20.45 15.90 5.60
C HIS A 138 19.13 15.22 5.96
N GLY A 139 19.00 13.93 5.58
CA GLY A 139 17.85 13.13 5.95
C GLY A 139 17.80 12.84 7.46
N GLN A 140 16.60 12.63 7.97
CA GLN A 140 16.37 12.15 9.32
C GLN A 140 16.03 10.64 9.31
N LYS A 141 16.23 9.98 10.45
CA LYS A 141 15.84 8.59 10.66
C LYS A 141 15.47 8.36 12.11
N GLY A 142 14.52 7.48 12.34
CA GLY A 142 14.08 7.14 13.70
C GLY A 142 12.75 6.40 13.72
N ILE A 143 12.34 6.02 14.92
CA ILE A 143 10.98 5.52 15.17
C ILE A 143 10.06 6.74 15.11
N GLN A 144 8.97 6.62 14.31
CA GLN A 144 8.00 7.69 14.14
C GLN A 144 6.92 7.60 15.25
N ASP A 145 5.67 7.47 14.86
CA ASP A 145 4.54 7.50 15.77
C ASP A 145 4.00 6.09 16.01
N LEU A 146 3.65 5.76 17.24
CA LEU A 146 2.76 4.64 17.51
C LEU A 146 1.39 4.98 16.95
N SER A 147 0.80 4.09 16.20
CA SER A 147 -0.59 4.14 15.77
C SER A 147 -1.36 2.97 16.35
N VAL A 148 -2.51 3.23 16.95
CA VAL A 148 -3.43 2.21 17.46
C VAL A 148 -4.84 2.49 16.97
N TRP A 149 -5.61 1.42 16.68
CA TRP A 149 -6.98 1.51 16.22
C TRP A 149 -7.85 0.45 16.88
N LEU A 150 -9.08 0.83 17.19
CA LEU A 150 -10.17 -0.09 17.46
C LEU A 150 -11.08 -0.11 16.24
N LYS A 151 -11.30 -1.29 15.65
CA LYS A 151 -12.13 -1.51 14.47
C LYS A 151 -13.33 -2.34 14.85
N TRP A 152 -14.51 -1.78 14.71
CA TRP A 152 -15.78 -2.40 15.07
C TRP A 152 -16.65 -2.61 13.83
N LEU A 153 -17.04 -3.86 13.59
CA LEU A 153 -18.10 -4.22 12.64
C LEU A 153 -19.44 -3.93 13.32
N ALA A 154 -20.00 -2.74 13.07
CA ALA A 154 -21.17 -2.22 13.75
C ALA A 154 -22.47 -2.84 13.22
N ALA A 155 -22.53 -3.14 11.92
CA ALA A 155 -23.67 -3.80 11.30
C ALA A 155 -23.23 -4.59 10.07
N GLU A 156 -23.87 -5.72 9.83
CA GLU A 156 -23.71 -6.54 8.64
C GLU A 156 -25.07 -7.08 8.20
N LYS A 157 -25.31 -7.08 6.90
CA LYS A 157 -26.55 -7.60 6.33
C LYS A 157 -26.31 -8.27 4.99
N THR A 158 -26.75 -9.51 4.88
CA THR A 158 -26.67 -10.32 3.66
C THR A 158 -28.04 -10.36 2.96
N PHE A 159 -28.05 -10.11 1.65
CA PHE A 159 -29.22 -10.17 0.77
C PHE A 159 -28.91 -11.07 -0.43
N GLY A 160 -29.15 -12.35 -0.31
CA GLY A 160 -28.80 -13.33 -1.33
C GLY A 160 -27.30 -13.46 -1.53
N ARG A 161 -26.73 -12.87 -2.59
CA ARG A 161 -25.28 -12.85 -2.88
C ARG A 161 -24.64 -11.51 -2.59
N HIS A 162 -25.35 -10.59 -1.96
CA HIS A 162 -24.90 -9.24 -1.66
C HIS A 162 -24.71 -9.11 -0.15
N ASP A 163 -23.52 -8.73 0.26
CA ASP A 163 -23.18 -8.43 1.64
C ASP A 163 -22.91 -6.93 1.78
N LEU A 164 -23.51 -6.32 2.79
CA LEU A 164 -23.30 -4.92 3.13
C LEU A 164 -22.86 -4.83 4.58
N SER A 165 -21.70 -4.23 4.83
CA SER A 165 -21.10 -4.13 6.15
C SER A 165 -20.76 -2.68 6.49
N LEU A 166 -21.02 -2.29 7.73
CA LEU A 166 -20.70 -0.98 8.30
C LEU A 166 -19.64 -1.16 9.39
N TYR A 167 -18.53 -0.45 9.23
CA TYR A 167 -17.46 -0.42 10.21
C TYR A 167 -17.30 0.98 10.80
N LEU A 168 -17.07 1.03 12.11
CA LEU A 168 -16.66 2.22 12.83
C LEU A 168 -15.26 1.99 13.42
N LEU A 169 -14.36 2.94 13.22
CA LEU A 169 -13.02 2.85 13.76
C LEU A 169 -12.68 4.10 14.56
N GLY A 170 -12.07 3.89 15.73
CA GLY A 170 -11.43 4.93 16.53
C GLY A 170 -9.93 4.71 16.54
N GLY A 171 -9.17 5.76 16.26
CA GLY A 171 -7.71 5.73 16.17
C GLY A 171 -7.04 6.73 17.10
N PHE A 172 -5.84 6.39 17.55
CA PHE A 172 -4.94 7.25 18.30
C PHE A 172 -3.53 7.07 17.79
N SER A 173 -2.81 8.18 17.59
CA SER A 173 -1.41 8.16 17.20
C SER A 173 -0.62 9.18 18.01
N THR A 174 0.60 8.81 18.44
CA THR A 174 1.48 9.68 19.21
C THR A 174 2.95 9.42 18.88
N PRO A 175 3.81 10.44 18.82
CA PRO A 175 5.24 10.28 18.60
C PRO A 175 5.90 9.39 19.65
N LEU A 176 6.74 8.44 19.20
CA LEU A 176 7.54 7.58 20.07
C LEU A 176 8.97 8.08 20.23
N SER A 177 9.42 8.98 19.39
CA SER A 177 10.75 9.58 19.49
C SER A 177 10.68 11.09 19.28
N ASN A 178 11.70 11.80 19.79
CA ASN A 178 11.81 13.23 19.63
C ASN A 178 12.53 13.54 18.31
N TYR A 179 11.78 13.80 17.24
CA TYR A 179 12.27 14.19 15.92
C TYR A 179 11.84 15.63 15.61
N THR A 180 12.54 16.29 14.68
CA THR A 180 12.28 17.68 14.32
C THR A 180 11.15 17.78 13.29
N ALA A 181 9.95 18.16 13.71
CA ALA A 181 8.76 18.21 12.87
C ALA A 181 8.84 19.26 11.75
N ASP A 182 9.44 20.42 12.03
CA ASP A 182 9.53 21.56 11.09
C ASP A 182 10.74 21.45 10.13
N PHE A 183 11.42 20.31 10.10
CA PHE A 183 12.48 20.01 9.13
C PHE A 183 11.94 19.38 7.84
N LEU A 184 10.75 19.79 7.42
CA LEU A 184 10.14 19.33 6.18
C LEU A 184 10.93 19.82 4.94
N PRO A 185 11.04 18.99 3.87
CA PRO A 185 10.41 17.69 3.70
C PRO A 185 11.23 16.51 4.24
N MET A 186 12.30 16.77 5.00
CA MET A 186 13.23 15.74 5.50
C MET A 186 12.84 15.22 6.89
N SER A 187 11.82 15.78 7.54
CA SER A 187 11.28 15.26 8.79
C SER A 187 10.66 13.87 8.59
N ILE A 188 10.74 13.01 9.62
CA ILE A 188 10.14 11.67 9.60
C ILE A 188 8.66 11.67 10.01
N GLY A 189 8.12 12.82 10.46
CA GLY A 189 6.71 12.97 10.84
C GLY A 189 6.37 14.41 11.25
N LEU A 190 5.15 14.63 11.71
CA LEU A 190 4.64 15.94 12.14
C LEU A 190 4.70 16.17 13.65
N GLN A 191 5.06 15.17 14.44
CA GLN A 191 5.17 15.22 15.92
C GLN A 191 3.87 15.60 16.63
N SER A 192 2.73 15.43 15.96
CA SER A 192 1.41 15.75 16.48
C SER A 192 0.72 14.51 17.01
N THR A 193 0.25 14.55 18.26
CA THR A 193 -0.69 13.54 18.75
C THR A 193 -2.02 13.72 18.02
N THR A 194 -2.53 12.61 17.49
CA THR A 194 -3.70 12.61 16.60
C THR A 194 -4.77 11.67 17.13
N PHE A 195 -6.03 12.14 17.15
CA PHE A 195 -7.22 11.32 17.37
C PHE A 195 -8.00 11.19 16.06
N SER A 196 -8.38 9.97 15.71
CA SER A 196 -9.00 9.67 14.43
C SER A 196 -10.35 8.99 14.61
N GLY A 197 -11.32 9.38 13.81
CA GLY A 197 -12.60 8.67 13.65
C GLY A 197 -12.79 8.30 12.18
N ARG A 198 -13.13 7.03 11.90
CA ARG A 198 -13.39 6.54 10.53
C ARG A 198 -14.72 5.83 10.45
N LEU A 199 -15.49 6.18 9.45
CA LEU A 199 -16.66 5.45 8.98
C LEU A 199 -16.27 4.70 7.70
N MET A 200 -16.62 3.41 7.59
CA MET A 200 -16.35 2.59 6.41
C MET A 200 -17.57 1.76 6.05
N LEU A 201 -17.93 1.78 4.78
CA LEU A 201 -18.97 0.96 4.18
C LEU A 201 -18.34 -0.01 3.19
N ASP A 202 -18.66 -1.29 3.31
CA ASP A 202 -18.20 -2.34 2.40
C ASP A 202 -19.40 -3.02 1.76
N TYR A 203 -19.36 -3.13 0.45
CA TYR A 203 -20.31 -3.88 -0.34
C TYR A 203 -19.58 -4.98 -1.08
N GLN A 204 -20.04 -6.23 -0.94
CA GLN A 204 -19.50 -7.38 -1.63
C GLN A 204 -20.59 -8.11 -2.42
N HIS A 205 -20.28 -8.49 -3.65
CA HIS A 205 -21.10 -9.32 -4.51
C HIS A 205 -20.27 -10.50 -5.04
N GLY A 206 -20.45 -11.67 -4.43
CA GLY A 206 -19.58 -12.81 -4.69
C GLY A 206 -18.14 -12.49 -4.36
N SER A 207 -17.27 -12.52 -5.36
CA SER A 207 -15.84 -12.17 -5.18
C SER A 207 -15.50 -10.70 -5.47
N PHE A 208 -16.43 -9.90 -5.97
CA PHE A 208 -16.20 -8.47 -6.22
C PHE A 208 -16.65 -7.65 -5.03
N PHE A 209 -15.91 -6.60 -4.73
CA PHE A 209 -16.22 -5.70 -3.62
C PHE A 209 -15.99 -4.24 -3.96
N ALA A 210 -16.62 -3.37 -3.19
CA ALA A 210 -16.37 -1.93 -3.15
C ALA A 210 -16.42 -1.45 -1.70
N THR A 211 -15.35 -0.83 -1.22
CA THR A 211 -15.23 -0.28 0.13
C THR A 211 -15.02 1.22 0.04
N GLY A 212 -15.93 1.99 0.62
CA GLY A 212 -15.79 3.44 0.78
C GLY A 212 -15.51 3.82 2.22
N SER A 213 -14.58 4.74 2.48
CA SER A 213 -14.32 5.24 3.84
C SER A 213 -14.13 6.75 3.90
N ALA A 214 -14.52 7.35 5.03
CA ALA A 214 -14.28 8.73 5.39
C ALA A 214 -13.64 8.77 6.78
N THR A 215 -12.54 9.49 6.92
CA THR A 215 -11.77 9.62 8.15
C THR A 215 -11.63 11.10 8.51
N TYR A 216 -11.86 11.44 9.77
CA TYR A 216 -11.51 12.72 10.35
C TYR A 216 -10.38 12.54 11.35
N ASN A 217 -9.36 13.40 11.27
CA ASN A 217 -8.20 13.40 12.16
C ASN A 217 -8.10 14.74 12.86
N TYR A 218 -8.34 14.75 14.16
CA TYR A 218 -8.04 15.85 15.05
C TYR A 218 -6.56 15.81 15.43
N ARG A 219 -5.85 16.92 15.24
CA ARG A 219 -4.41 17.04 15.48
C ARG A 219 -4.12 18.03 16.61
N ASN A 220 -3.39 17.59 17.60
CA ASN A 220 -2.90 18.51 18.64
C ASN A 220 -1.81 19.42 18.09
N ASP A 221 -1.73 20.62 18.67
CA ASP A 221 -0.65 21.56 18.43
C ASP A 221 0.72 20.91 18.72
N ILE A 222 1.73 21.35 17.99
CA ILE A 222 3.12 20.93 18.20
C ILE A 222 3.97 22.07 18.73
N THR A 223 5.10 21.70 19.33
CA THR A 223 6.12 22.66 19.75
C THR A 223 7.36 22.49 18.87
N ILE A 224 7.85 23.58 18.31
CA ILE A 224 9.04 23.61 17.46
C ILE A 224 10.21 24.26 18.20
N ASP A 225 11.43 23.96 17.78
CA ASP A 225 12.66 24.54 18.35
C ASP A 225 12.97 25.92 17.71
N ARG A 226 12.01 26.83 17.79
CA ARG A 226 12.12 28.22 17.33
C ARG A 226 11.24 29.10 18.21
N THR A 227 11.63 30.36 18.40
CA THR A 227 10.85 31.36 19.18
C THR A 227 9.76 32.03 18.34
N ALA A 228 9.86 31.93 17.02
CA ALA A 228 8.91 32.51 16.09
C ALA A 228 8.88 31.79 14.76
N TYR A 229 7.76 31.85 14.06
CA TYR A 229 7.60 31.32 12.69
C TYR A 229 6.71 32.25 11.87
N TYR A 230 6.67 32.02 10.57
CA TYR A 230 5.86 32.81 9.65
C TYR A 230 4.78 31.93 9.00
N THR A 231 3.56 32.43 8.97
CA THR A 231 2.44 31.87 8.21
C THR A 231 2.04 32.82 7.08
N THR A 232 0.93 33.50 7.20
CA THR A 232 0.58 34.72 6.44
C THR A 232 1.07 35.97 7.13
N THR A 233 1.37 35.89 8.44
CA THR A 233 1.93 36.92 9.31
C THR A 233 3.00 36.31 10.21
N GLN A 234 3.83 37.14 10.80
CA GLN A 234 4.79 36.73 11.83
C GLN A 234 4.08 36.31 13.11
N VAL A 235 4.39 35.09 13.58
CA VAL A 235 3.87 34.55 14.84
C VAL A 235 5.01 34.43 15.85
N GLN A 236 4.94 35.13 16.95
CA GLN A 236 5.93 35.11 18.04
C GLN A 236 5.59 33.98 19.03
N SER A 237 5.78 32.74 18.62
CA SER A 237 5.47 31.55 19.42
C SER A 237 6.27 30.38 18.91
N ASN A 238 6.56 29.42 19.79
CA ASN A 238 7.08 28.09 19.43
C ASN A 238 5.95 27.04 19.29
N LYS A 239 4.70 27.40 19.62
CA LYS A 239 3.54 26.52 19.45
C LYS A 239 2.93 26.74 18.08
N VAL A 240 2.77 25.65 17.34
CA VAL A 240 2.19 25.64 15.99
C VAL A 240 0.83 24.95 16.06
N ASN A 241 -0.21 25.70 15.70
CA ASN A 241 -1.55 25.14 15.55
C ASN A 241 -1.58 24.24 14.31
N MET A 242 -1.89 22.97 14.51
CA MET A 242 -1.94 21.98 13.44
C MET A 242 -3.34 21.93 12.83
N PRO A 243 -3.48 22.06 11.51
CA PRO A 243 -4.79 21.92 10.88
C PRO A 243 -5.27 20.47 10.97
N ASP A 244 -6.54 20.28 11.30
CA ASP A 244 -7.20 18.98 11.21
C ASP A 244 -7.21 18.45 9.78
N MET A 245 -7.51 17.17 9.60
CA MET A 245 -7.48 16.54 8.28
C MET A 245 -8.71 15.64 8.06
N ALA A 246 -9.29 15.75 6.87
CA ALA A 246 -10.24 14.79 6.34
C ALA A 246 -9.58 13.92 5.28
N ALA A 247 -9.87 12.62 5.28
CA ALA A 247 -9.40 11.70 4.26
C ALA A 247 -10.55 10.80 3.78
N PHE A 248 -10.57 10.54 2.48
CA PHE A 248 -11.55 9.70 1.82
C PHE A 248 -10.84 8.62 1.03
N SER A 249 -11.38 7.41 1.02
CA SER A 249 -10.85 6.30 0.24
C SER A 249 -11.98 5.53 -0.42
N LEU A 250 -11.75 5.13 -1.67
CA LEU A 250 -12.57 4.17 -2.39
C LEU A 250 -11.67 3.06 -2.88
N ARG A 251 -12.01 1.83 -2.53
CA ARG A 251 -11.34 0.60 -2.93
C ARG A 251 -12.32 -0.28 -3.65
N THR A 252 -11.93 -0.89 -4.74
CA THR A 252 -12.76 -1.85 -5.47
C THR A 252 -11.90 -2.90 -6.13
N GLY A 253 -12.39 -4.12 -6.21
CA GLY A 253 -11.62 -5.19 -6.80
C GLY A 253 -12.19 -6.58 -6.55
N TYR A 254 -11.29 -7.53 -6.53
CA TYR A 254 -11.55 -8.94 -6.34
C TYR A 254 -11.07 -9.37 -4.95
N ARG A 255 -11.97 -10.01 -4.18
CA ARG A 255 -11.69 -10.55 -2.84
C ARG A 255 -12.21 -11.98 -2.77
N SER A 256 -11.30 -12.92 -2.92
CA SER A 256 -11.58 -14.35 -2.75
C SER A 256 -10.28 -15.07 -2.41
N HIS A 257 -10.37 -16.04 -1.51
CA HIS A 257 -9.19 -16.85 -1.15
C HIS A 257 -8.59 -17.53 -2.41
N PRO A 258 -7.25 -17.53 -2.59
CA PRO A 258 -6.20 -16.95 -1.74
C PRO A 258 -5.81 -15.52 -2.11
N LEU A 259 -6.52 -14.87 -3.05
CA LEU A 259 -6.13 -13.60 -3.65
C LEU A 259 -7.10 -12.47 -3.31
N ILE A 260 -6.55 -11.34 -2.94
CA ILE A 260 -7.22 -10.04 -2.98
C ILE A 260 -6.44 -9.16 -3.94
N ALA A 261 -7.12 -8.51 -4.87
CA ALA A 261 -6.56 -7.53 -5.78
C ALA A 261 -7.52 -6.35 -5.90
N GLU A 262 -7.02 -5.14 -5.67
CA GLU A 262 -7.86 -3.94 -5.62
C GLU A 262 -7.21 -2.74 -6.31
N ALA A 263 -8.06 -1.90 -6.90
CA ALA A 263 -7.75 -0.53 -7.27
C ALA A 263 -8.20 0.40 -6.14
N VAL A 264 -7.42 1.45 -5.89
CA VAL A 264 -7.63 2.38 -4.79
C VAL A 264 -7.54 3.81 -5.28
N ILE A 265 -8.48 4.64 -4.83
CA ILE A 265 -8.40 6.10 -4.95
C ILE A 265 -8.47 6.67 -3.54
N THR A 266 -7.52 7.52 -3.19
CA THR A 266 -7.49 8.22 -1.90
C THR A 266 -7.46 9.72 -2.12
N ASN A 267 -8.14 10.46 -1.25
CA ASN A 267 -8.07 11.91 -1.19
C ASN A 267 -7.85 12.33 0.26
N MET A 268 -6.85 13.16 0.48
CA MET A 268 -6.51 13.75 1.78
C MET A 268 -6.61 15.27 1.68
N GLN A 269 -7.21 15.91 2.68
CA GLN A 269 -7.37 17.35 2.73
C GLN A 269 -7.16 17.86 4.17
N THR A 270 -6.26 18.83 4.36
CA THR A 270 -6.22 19.57 5.63
C THR A 270 -7.35 20.60 5.68
N LEU A 271 -7.99 20.71 6.84
CA LEU A 271 -9.13 21.60 7.09
C LEU A 271 -8.66 22.96 7.61
N GLY A 272 -7.61 23.50 7.01
CA GLY A 272 -6.99 24.77 7.40
C GLY A 272 -5.58 24.87 6.86
N GLY A 273 -4.77 25.72 7.47
CA GLY A 273 -3.39 25.97 7.07
C GLY A 273 -3.26 27.04 5.99
N PHE A 274 -2.05 27.24 5.52
CA PHE A 274 -1.68 28.28 4.54
C PHE A 274 -0.81 27.64 3.43
N ASP A 275 -0.74 28.32 2.27
CA ASP A 275 0.07 27.83 1.16
C ASP A 275 1.56 28.09 1.39
N ILE A 276 2.39 27.17 0.89
CA ILE A 276 3.82 27.41 0.74
C ILE A 276 4.01 28.54 -0.25
N ARG A 277 4.83 29.54 0.12
CA ARG A 277 5.18 30.62 -0.79
C ARG A 277 6.46 30.28 -1.56
N LYS A 278 6.66 30.98 -2.66
CA LYS A 278 7.86 30.86 -3.47
C LYS A 278 9.11 31.01 -2.60
N ASN A 279 10.04 30.07 -2.70
CA ASN A 279 11.28 29.96 -1.95
C ASN A 279 11.14 29.65 -0.44
N ASP A 280 9.94 29.39 0.05
CA ASP A 280 9.75 28.88 1.43
C ASP A 280 9.90 27.35 1.46
N MET A 281 10.38 26.83 2.58
CA MET A 281 10.33 25.40 2.87
C MET A 281 8.93 25.01 3.35
N PRO A 282 8.51 23.74 3.12
CA PRO A 282 7.28 23.24 3.72
C PRO A 282 7.30 23.39 5.24
N PHE A 283 6.14 23.66 5.82
CA PHE A 283 5.95 23.85 7.25
C PHE A 283 4.81 22.94 7.77
N PRO A 284 4.86 22.44 9.02
CA PRO A 284 3.88 21.47 9.53
C PRO A 284 2.41 21.89 9.42
N SER A 285 2.12 23.18 9.54
CA SER A 285 0.76 23.71 9.43
C SER A 285 0.38 24.21 8.02
N ASN A 286 1.11 23.83 6.99
CA ASN A 286 0.68 24.13 5.63
C ASN A 286 -0.64 23.42 5.27
N LYS A 287 -1.39 24.05 4.38
CA LYS A 287 -2.57 23.44 3.74
C LYS A 287 -2.12 22.37 2.76
N MET A 288 -2.27 21.11 3.12
CA MET A 288 -1.81 19.98 2.32
C MET A 288 -3.00 19.16 1.82
N ASN A 289 -3.15 19.05 0.49
CA ASN A 289 -4.16 18.20 -0.12
C ASN A 289 -3.47 17.27 -1.13
N ALA A 290 -3.93 16.04 -1.21
CA ALA A 290 -3.43 15.06 -2.17
C ALA A 290 -4.53 14.13 -2.64
N THR A 291 -4.57 13.85 -3.93
CA THR A 291 -5.36 12.75 -4.51
C THR A 291 -4.38 11.75 -5.10
N ALA A 292 -4.47 10.51 -4.69
CA ALA A 292 -3.65 9.42 -5.21
C ALA A 292 -4.50 8.29 -5.77
N VAL A 293 -3.97 7.61 -6.77
CA VAL A 293 -4.52 6.37 -7.34
C VAL A 293 -3.50 5.26 -7.16
N GLY A 294 -3.98 4.04 -6.97
CA GLY A 294 -3.09 2.91 -6.75
C GLY A 294 -3.74 1.56 -6.96
N ILE A 295 -2.92 0.54 -6.80
CA ILE A 295 -3.29 -0.87 -6.80
C ILE A 295 -2.69 -1.53 -5.59
N ASN A 296 -3.43 -2.42 -4.94
CA ASN A 296 -2.91 -3.27 -3.88
C ASN A 296 -3.27 -4.72 -4.17
N GLY A 297 -2.48 -5.61 -3.63
CA GLY A 297 -2.70 -7.04 -3.69
C GLY A 297 -2.29 -7.72 -2.40
N LYS A 298 -2.95 -8.82 -2.12
CA LYS A 298 -2.62 -9.73 -1.04
C LYS A 298 -2.77 -11.15 -1.53
N TYR A 299 -1.81 -11.98 -1.20
CA TYR A 299 -1.80 -13.38 -1.55
C TYR A 299 -1.48 -14.24 -0.33
N GLU A 300 -2.32 -15.22 -0.05
CA GLU A 300 -2.12 -16.20 1.02
C GLU A 300 -1.38 -17.41 0.50
N ILE A 301 -0.31 -17.79 1.21
CA ILE A 301 0.55 -18.89 0.81
C ILE A 301 -0.06 -20.21 1.26
N ALA A 302 -0.68 -20.94 0.34
CA ALA A 302 -1.41 -22.17 0.64
C ALA A 302 -0.58 -23.27 1.34
N LYS A 303 0.76 -23.25 1.23
CA LYS A 303 1.64 -24.23 1.89
C LYS A 303 1.92 -23.93 3.36
N ILE A 304 1.71 -22.68 3.80
CA ILE A 304 2.01 -22.23 5.17
C ILE A 304 0.76 -21.54 5.69
N ASP A 305 0.00 -22.26 6.49
CA ASP A 305 -1.26 -21.77 7.06
C ASP A 305 -1.01 -20.46 7.82
N GLY A 306 -1.80 -19.42 7.52
CA GLY A 306 -1.69 -18.11 8.13
C GLY A 306 -0.65 -17.16 7.54
N LEU A 307 0.22 -17.60 6.61
CA LEU A 307 1.21 -16.74 5.98
C LEU A 307 0.61 -16.02 4.77
N SER A 308 0.78 -14.71 4.72
CA SER A 308 0.35 -13.89 3.59
C SER A 308 1.42 -12.87 3.17
N LEU A 309 1.44 -12.57 1.87
CA LEU A 309 2.22 -11.51 1.27
C LEU A 309 1.29 -10.40 0.83
N THR A 310 1.67 -9.15 1.06
CA THR A 310 0.97 -7.98 0.57
C THR A 310 1.90 -7.12 -0.28
N GLY A 311 1.33 -6.39 -1.21
CA GLY A 311 2.10 -5.43 -1.99
C GLY A 311 1.18 -4.44 -2.68
N GLY A 312 1.72 -3.25 -2.98
CA GLY A 312 0.95 -2.22 -3.64
C GLY A 312 1.82 -1.12 -4.20
N ALA A 313 1.22 -0.31 -5.06
CA ALA A 313 1.83 0.88 -5.60
C ALA A 313 0.79 1.98 -5.73
N ASN A 314 1.19 3.23 -5.41
CA ASN A 314 0.31 4.39 -5.49
C ASN A 314 1.06 5.57 -6.14
N TYR A 315 0.31 6.44 -6.77
CA TYR A 315 0.82 7.65 -7.40
C TYR A 315 -0.08 8.85 -7.12
N VAL A 316 0.51 9.96 -6.68
CA VAL A 316 -0.21 11.22 -6.42
C VAL A 316 -0.46 11.92 -7.76
N VAL A 317 -1.73 11.97 -8.16
CA VAL A 317 -2.16 12.54 -9.45
C VAL A 317 -2.50 14.03 -9.36
N SER A 318 -2.87 14.51 -8.17
CA SER A 318 -3.20 15.91 -7.91
C SER A 318 -2.82 16.27 -6.48
N GLY A 319 -2.31 17.49 -6.28
CA GLY A 319 -1.86 17.93 -4.98
C GLY A 319 -1.94 19.44 -4.75
N ARG A 320 -1.79 19.83 -3.48
CA ARG A 320 -1.57 21.20 -3.01
C ARG A 320 -0.56 21.16 -1.89
N ASN A 321 0.57 21.85 -2.04
CA ASN A 321 1.68 21.87 -1.07
C ASN A 321 2.22 20.49 -0.69
N VAL A 322 2.24 19.58 -1.63
CA VAL A 322 2.72 18.20 -1.45
C VAL A 322 3.61 17.77 -2.62
N GLY A 323 4.46 16.78 -2.39
CA GLY A 323 5.23 16.13 -3.46
C GLY A 323 4.35 15.28 -4.37
N GLN A 324 4.67 15.23 -5.68
CA GLN A 324 4.08 14.28 -6.62
C GLN A 324 4.72 12.90 -6.42
N ALA A 325 4.31 12.22 -5.38
CA ALA A 325 4.95 11.01 -4.94
C ALA A 325 4.48 9.77 -5.71
N ALA A 326 5.45 8.95 -6.09
CA ALA A 326 5.26 7.53 -6.38
C ALA A 326 5.64 6.73 -5.15
N SER A 327 4.85 5.72 -4.79
CA SER A 327 5.12 4.85 -3.67
C SER A 327 4.86 3.39 -4.00
N TYR A 328 5.60 2.50 -3.34
CA TYR A 328 5.31 1.07 -3.33
C TYR A 328 5.50 0.52 -1.92
N ASN A 329 4.81 -0.57 -1.65
CA ASN A 329 4.93 -1.29 -0.39
C ASN A 329 4.97 -2.80 -0.60
N LEU A 330 5.59 -3.51 0.34
CA LEU A 330 5.66 -4.96 0.41
C LEU A 330 5.57 -5.37 1.87
N GLY A 331 4.78 -6.38 2.17
CA GLY A 331 4.58 -6.87 3.53
C GLY A 331 4.51 -8.39 3.61
N VAL A 332 4.93 -8.91 4.75
CA VAL A 332 4.81 -10.32 5.12
C VAL A 332 4.09 -10.38 6.44
N PHE A 333 2.97 -11.11 6.49
CA PHE A 333 2.12 -11.22 7.68
C PHE A 333 1.87 -12.69 8.02
N TYR A 334 1.82 -12.95 9.30
CA TYR A 334 1.53 -14.28 9.84
C TYR A 334 0.43 -14.23 10.88
N ILE A 335 -0.50 -15.16 10.81
CA ILE A 335 -1.62 -15.26 11.75
C ILE A 335 -1.35 -16.37 12.75
N ILE A 336 -1.40 -16.02 14.04
CA ILE A 336 -1.25 -16.92 15.19
C ILE A 336 -2.64 -17.14 15.78
N ALA A 337 -3.11 -18.39 15.77
CA ALA A 337 -4.35 -18.77 16.42
C ALA A 337 -4.05 -19.23 17.87
N PHE A 338 -4.62 -18.56 18.88
CA PHE A 338 -4.40 -18.89 20.30
C PHE A 338 -5.32 -20.00 20.83
N HIS A 339 -6.23 -20.52 19.99
CA HIS A 339 -7.04 -21.67 20.36
C HIS A 339 -6.70 -22.84 19.44
N PRO A 340 -6.42 -24.05 19.99
CA PRO A 340 -6.28 -25.24 19.17
C PRO A 340 -7.60 -25.48 18.42
N LYS A 341 -7.51 -25.73 17.12
CA LYS A 341 -8.65 -26.26 16.34
C LYS A 341 -9.19 -27.47 17.11
N LYS A 342 -10.47 -27.45 17.50
CA LYS A 342 -11.15 -28.70 17.89
C LYS A 342 -11.04 -29.63 16.68
N GLU A 343 -10.22 -30.68 16.79
CA GLU A 343 -10.29 -31.80 15.88
C GLU A 343 -11.72 -32.29 15.88
N HIS A 344 -12.38 -32.28 14.76
CA HIS A 344 -13.63 -33.00 14.58
C HIS A 344 -13.29 -34.47 14.84
N SER A 345 -13.58 -34.94 16.06
CA SER A 345 -13.55 -36.35 16.32
C SER A 345 -14.53 -37.01 15.37
N ASN A 346 -13.98 -37.77 14.42
CA ASN A 346 -14.76 -38.71 13.61
C ASN A 346 -15.46 -39.67 14.58
N GLN A 347 -16.68 -39.30 14.99
CA GLN A 347 -17.58 -40.31 15.58
C GLN A 347 -17.94 -41.27 14.45
N LYS A 348 -17.24 -42.43 14.49
CA LYS A 348 -17.66 -43.63 13.78
C LYS A 348 -19.13 -43.87 14.07
N PRO A 349 -20.01 -44.08 13.08
CA PRO A 349 -21.36 -44.54 13.37
C PRO A 349 -21.28 -45.88 14.06
N SER A 350 -21.78 -45.99 15.29
CA SER A 350 -21.99 -47.25 15.97
C SER A 350 -23.04 -48.04 15.18
N HIS A 351 -22.59 -49.09 14.53
CA HIS A 351 -23.48 -50.16 14.05
C HIS A 351 -24.20 -50.77 15.26
N ASP A 352 -25.43 -50.39 15.47
CA ASP A 352 -26.32 -51.08 16.37
C ASP A 352 -26.94 -52.26 15.62
N THR A 353 -26.41 -53.45 15.85
CA THR A 353 -26.98 -54.72 15.48
C THR A 353 -27.76 -55.24 16.68
N SER A 354 -29.06 -55.06 16.70
CA SER A 354 -29.94 -55.95 17.51
C SER A 354 -31.37 -56.01 16.95
N LYS A 355 -31.61 -57.18 16.38
CA LYS A 355 -32.91 -57.91 16.27
C LYS A 355 -34.11 -57.23 15.62
#